data_e91fa1e9facc152412e0ab0ff70cc0c6
#
_entry.id   e91fa1e9facc152412e0ab0ff70cc0c6
#
_cell.length_a   1.000
_cell.length_b   1.000
_cell.length_c   1.000
_cell.angle_alpha   90.00
_cell.angle_beta   90.00
_cell.angle_gamma   90.00
#
_symmetry.space_group_name_H-M   'P 1'
#
loop_
_entity.id
_entity.type
_entity.pdbx_description
1 polymer ?
#
loop_
_entity_poly.entity_id
_entity_poly.type
_entity_poly.pdbx_seq_one_letter_code
_entity_poly.pdbx_strand_id
1 'polypeptide(L)'
;MNLVRIIKYFFILSILFIAACLVVLEFSIFSEDLGPGTITGKPNTELFVKDKENRQFAAAKELNENNEKQILFGDLHVHSTFSADAQAMSLPITGGHGVHPVADACDFARHCSALDFWSINDHAEATTPKRWNETKETIRKCNALNVDPSNPDCVAFLGWEWTQVGVVRGNHWGHHNVILREEDDELVPPRAIASLSVARQAMTSRPLLPVSMYPFFDFKNFKRYNDFNRYNKETVKVPDCDLRTPSKDLPIDCYEQAITPLDL
;
A
#
# COMPACT_ATOMS: atom_id res chain seq x y z
N MET A 1 38.41 36.77 20.71
CA MET A 1 37.07 36.36 21.16
C MET A 1 37.23 35.41 22.36
N ASN A 2 36.61 35.65 23.47
CA ASN A 2 36.84 34.87 24.69
C ASN A 2 36.26 33.44 24.50
N LEU A 3 36.99 32.40 24.86
CA LEU A 3 36.62 30.97 24.71
C LEU A 3 35.21 30.70 25.20
N VAL A 4 34.77 31.31 26.30
CA VAL A 4 33.44 31.21 26.88
C VAL A 4 32.37 31.71 25.90
N ARG A 5 32.63 32.78 25.12
CA ARG A 5 31.71 33.28 24.12
C ARG A 5 31.62 32.31 22.92
N ILE A 6 32.68 31.73 22.50
CA ILE A 6 32.71 30.72 21.40
C ILE A 6 31.88 29.52 21.80
N ILE A 7 32.08 28.99 22.99
CA ILE A 7 31.31 27.85 23.54
C ILE A 7 29.81 28.19 23.62
N LYS A 8 29.46 29.40 24.11
CA LYS A 8 28.06 29.86 24.20
C LYS A 8 27.40 29.93 22.79
N TYR A 9 28.08 30.52 21.81
CA TYR A 9 27.52 30.61 20.45
C TYR A 9 27.40 29.23 19.80
N PHE A 10 28.37 28.34 19.99
CA PHE A 10 28.29 26.97 19.51
C PHE A 10 27.07 26.24 20.10
N PHE A 11 26.82 26.40 21.39
CA PHE A 11 25.69 25.75 22.06
C PHE A 11 24.35 26.31 21.57
N ILE A 12 24.23 27.63 21.39
CA ILE A 12 23.04 28.28 20.84
C ILE A 12 22.78 27.80 19.40
N LEU A 13 23.79 27.78 18.55
CA LEU A 13 23.66 27.32 17.17
C LEU A 13 23.26 25.84 17.09
N SER A 14 23.82 25.00 17.96
CA SER A 14 23.44 23.59 18.04
C SER A 14 21.97 23.41 18.44
N ILE A 15 21.48 24.19 19.44
CA ILE A 15 20.08 24.15 19.84
C ILE A 15 19.16 24.61 18.70
N LEU A 16 19.50 25.70 18.01
CA LEU A 16 18.74 26.22 16.87
C LEU A 16 18.72 25.21 15.72
N PHE A 17 19.86 24.56 15.45
CA PHE A 17 19.92 23.50 14.43
C PHE A 17 19.04 22.31 14.79
N ILE A 18 19.11 21.83 16.03
CA ILE A 18 18.25 20.73 16.52
C ILE A 18 16.77 21.12 16.40
N ALA A 19 16.41 22.34 16.83
CA ALA A 19 15.04 22.84 16.73
C ALA A 19 14.56 22.89 15.26
N ALA A 20 15.39 23.38 14.35
CA ALA A 20 15.07 23.39 12.91
C ALA A 20 14.89 21.98 12.37
N CYS A 21 15.75 21.04 12.76
CA CYS A 21 15.62 19.64 12.38
C CYS A 21 14.30 19.02 12.89
N LEU A 22 13.94 19.29 14.14
CA LEU A 22 12.67 18.83 14.71
C LEU A 22 11.46 19.40 13.96
N VAL A 23 11.51 20.68 13.58
CA VAL A 23 10.46 21.32 12.75
C VAL A 23 10.35 20.63 11.39
N VAL A 24 11.46 20.37 10.71
CA VAL A 24 11.47 19.67 9.43
C VAL A 24 10.84 18.29 9.54
N LEU A 25 11.16 17.54 10.59
CA LEU A 25 10.58 16.21 10.82
C LEU A 25 9.11 16.28 11.23
N GLU A 26 8.74 17.24 12.09
CA GLU A 26 7.35 17.38 12.55
C GLU A 26 6.41 17.74 11.41
N PHE A 27 6.80 18.66 10.55
CA PHE A 27 5.97 19.10 9.42
C PHE A 27 6.25 18.30 8.15
N SER A 28 7.10 17.27 8.21
CA SER A 28 7.50 16.44 7.05
C SER A 28 7.91 17.30 5.84
N ILE A 29 8.62 18.41 6.11
CA ILE A 29 9.14 19.30 5.07
C ILE A 29 10.12 18.50 4.21
N PHE A 30 10.03 18.67 2.88
CA PHE A 30 10.78 17.90 1.86
C PHE A 30 10.36 16.44 1.71
N SER A 31 9.23 16.00 2.26
CA SER A 31 8.65 14.72 1.88
C SER A 31 7.97 14.85 0.50
N GLU A 32 7.98 13.75 -0.24
CA GLU A 32 7.25 13.63 -1.51
C GLU A 32 6.00 12.78 -1.26
N ASP A 33 4.81 13.32 -1.59
CA ASP A 33 3.59 12.51 -1.61
C ASP A 33 3.45 11.90 -2.99
N LEU A 34 3.86 10.66 -3.13
CA LEU A 34 3.65 9.93 -4.38
C LEU A 34 2.21 9.41 -4.52
N GLY A 35 1.45 9.40 -3.40
CA GLY A 35 0.07 8.91 -3.37
C GLY A 35 -0.04 7.53 -4.03
N PRO A 36 -1.08 7.31 -4.86
CA PRO A 36 -1.26 6.06 -5.59
C PRO A 36 -0.34 5.93 -6.81
N GLY A 37 0.49 6.94 -7.11
CA GLY A 37 1.29 7.01 -8.33
C GLY A 37 0.48 7.38 -9.57
N THR A 38 1.10 7.20 -10.72
CA THR A 38 0.47 7.44 -12.03
C THR A 38 0.76 6.27 -12.95
N ILE A 39 -0.29 5.66 -13.48
CA ILE A 39 -0.15 4.62 -14.49
C ILE A 39 0.47 5.26 -15.73
N THR A 40 1.60 4.74 -16.17
CA THR A 40 2.36 5.21 -17.34
C THR A 40 2.20 4.30 -18.54
N GLY A 41 1.78 3.08 -18.29
CA GLY A 41 1.50 2.09 -19.31
C GLY A 41 0.35 2.50 -20.22
N LYS A 42 0.42 2.05 -21.46
CA LYS A 42 -0.64 2.24 -22.46
C LYS A 42 -1.41 0.96 -22.66
N PRO A 43 -2.64 1.01 -23.17
CA PRO A 43 -3.34 -0.20 -23.62
C PRO A 43 -2.45 -1.04 -24.55
N ASN A 44 -2.46 -2.35 -24.33
CA ASN A 44 -1.79 -3.26 -25.26
C ASN A 44 -2.45 -3.20 -26.64
N THR A 45 -1.69 -3.41 -27.69
CA THR A 45 -2.24 -3.44 -29.03
C THR A 45 -3.14 -4.67 -29.22
N GLU A 46 -4.17 -4.57 -30.07
CA GLU A 46 -5.03 -5.72 -30.42
C GLU A 46 -4.21 -6.94 -30.92
N LEU A 47 -3.13 -6.67 -31.65
CA LEU A 47 -2.23 -7.73 -32.12
C LEU A 47 -1.54 -8.46 -30.96
N PHE A 48 -1.10 -7.72 -29.94
CA PHE A 48 -0.48 -8.30 -28.73
C PHE A 48 -1.49 -9.15 -27.95
N VAL A 49 -2.71 -8.62 -27.74
CA VAL A 49 -3.78 -9.32 -27.03
C VAL A 49 -4.12 -10.63 -27.74
N LYS A 50 -4.30 -10.58 -29.07
CA LYS A 50 -4.58 -11.76 -29.89
C LYS A 50 -3.43 -12.77 -29.88
N ASP A 51 -2.19 -12.32 -29.89
CA ASP A 51 -1.03 -13.23 -29.83
C ASP A 51 -0.93 -13.91 -28.47
N LYS A 52 -1.21 -13.17 -27.37
CA LYS A 52 -1.31 -13.72 -26.01
C LYS A 52 -2.40 -14.80 -25.95
N GLU A 53 -3.59 -14.53 -26.44
CA GLU A 53 -4.70 -15.47 -26.50
C GLU A 53 -4.34 -16.75 -27.31
N ASN A 54 -3.75 -16.60 -28.46
CA ASN A 54 -3.30 -17.74 -29.29
C ASN A 54 -2.29 -18.62 -28.54
N ARG A 55 -1.37 -18.02 -27.80
CA ARG A 55 -0.40 -18.77 -26.96
C ARG A 55 -1.07 -19.52 -25.82
N GLN A 56 -2.06 -18.92 -25.18
CA GLN A 56 -2.84 -19.58 -24.13
C GLN A 56 -3.62 -20.78 -24.67
N PHE A 57 -4.29 -20.64 -25.81
CA PHE A 57 -4.98 -21.76 -26.48
C PHE A 57 -4.03 -22.86 -26.93
N ALA A 58 -2.86 -22.51 -27.47
CA ALA A 58 -1.85 -23.49 -27.84
C ALA A 58 -1.36 -24.30 -26.64
N ALA A 59 -1.06 -23.61 -25.49
CA ALA A 59 -0.65 -24.27 -24.28
C ALA A 59 -1.74 -25.18 -23.70
N ALA A 60 -3.00 -24.74 -23.68
CA ALA A 60 -4.13 -25.56 -23.24
C ALA A 60 -4.28 -26.82 -24.07
N LYS A 61 -4.11 -26.71 -25.41
CA LYS A 61 -4.17 -27.83 -26.31
C LYS A 61 -3.06 -28.86 -26.09
N GLU A 62 -1.84 -28.41 -25.81
CA GLU A 62 -0.72 -29.30 -25.45
C GLU A 62 -0.98 -30.12 -24.20
N LEU A 63 -1.78 -29.57 -23.28
CA LEU A 63 -2.20 -30.24 -22.05
C LEU A 63 -3.49 -31.07 -22.21
N ASN A 64 -3.98 -31.26 -23.45
CA ASN A 64 -5.24 -31.94 -23.76
C ASN A 64 -6.49 -31.30 -23.14
N GLU A 65 -6.43 -30.02 -22.79
CA GLU A 65 -7.59 -29.26 -22.34
C GLU A 65 -8.43 -28.82 -23.52
N ASN A 66 -9.76 -28.86 -23.35
CA ASN A 66 -10.69 -28.40 -24.36
C ASN A 66 -10.59 -26.86 -24.54
N ASN A 67 -10.86 -26.38 -25.74
CA ASN A 67 -10.79 -24.94 -26.08
C ASN A 67 -11.68 -24.00 -25.21
N GLU A 68 -12.59 -24.55 -24.41
CA GLU A 68 -13.45 -23.79 -23.49
C GLU A 68 -12.77 -23.39 -22.21
N LYS A 69 -11.60 -23.97 -21.89
CA LYS A 69 -10.84 -23.64 -20.69
C LYS A 69 -9.53 -22.94 -21.05
N GLN A 70 -9.25 -21.86 -20.36
CA GLN A 70 -8.00 -21.14 -20.46
C GLN A 70 -7.13 -21.43 -19.22
N ILE A 71 -5.81 -21.46 -19.42
CA ILE A 71 -4.84 -21.47 -18.32
C ILE A 71 -4.37 -20.03 -18.15
N LEU A 72 -4.71 -19.47 -17.00
CA LEU A 72 -4.40 -18.09 -16.66
C LEU A 72 -3.33 -18.06 -15.55
N PHE A 73 -2.44 -17.09 -15.64
CA PHE A 73 -1.38 -16.85 -14.66
C PHE A 73 -1.61 -15.51 -13.98
N GLY A 74 -1.59 -15.52 -12.66
CA GLY A 74 -1.82 -14.30 -11.90
C GLY A 74 -1.18 -14.32 -10.53
N ASP A 75 -1.23 -13.17 -9.88
CA ASP A 75 -0.77 -12.98 -8.52
C ASP A 75 -1.91 -12.35 -7.68
N LEU A 76 -2.35 -13.06 -6.67
CA LEU A 76 -3.42 -12.63 -5.78
C LEU A 76 -2.91 -12.08 -4.44
N HIS A 77 -1.63 -11.71 -4.37
CA HIS A 77 -1.01 -11.17 -3.17
C HIS A 77 0.05 -10.12 -3.51
N VAL A 78 -0.40 -8.92 -3.89
CA VAL A 78 0.49 -7.82 -4.28
C VAL A 78 0.35 -6.67 -3.29
N HIS A 79 1.50 -6.20 -2.76
CA HIS A 79 1.58 -5.04 -1.88
C HIS A 79 2.17 -3.85 -2.62
N SER A 80 1.57 -2.69 -2.39
CA SER A 80 2.15 -1.40 -2.72
C SER A 80 2.75 -0.74 -1.48
N THR A 81 3.32 0.45 -1.64
CA THR A 81 3.78 1.25 -0.50
C THR A 81 2.66 1.89 0.34
N PHE A 82 1.40 1.57 0.05
CA PHE A 82 0.30 1.82 0.99
C PHE A 82 0.27 0.78 2.11
N SER A 83 0.88 -0.38 1.91
CA SER A 83 1.10 -1.38 2.95
C SER A 83 2.23 -0.98 3.89
N ALA A 84 2.05 -1.17 5.20
CA ALA A 84 3.03 -0.73 6.20
C ALA A 84 4.35 -1.47 6.12
N ASP A 85 4.32 -2.74 5.83
CA ASP A 85 5.49 -3.60 5.66
C ASP A 85 6.28 -3.24 4.39
N ALA A 86 5.59 -3.10 3.25
CA ALA A 86 6.20 -2.68 2.00
C ALA A 86 6.78 -1.26 2.12
N GLN A 87 6.09 -0.34 2.79
CA GLN A 87 6.60 1.00 3.08
C GLN A 87 7.86 0.95 3.95
N ALA A 88 7.89 0.12 4.99
CA ALA A 88 9.07 -0.04 5.84
C ALA A 88 10.23 -0.72 5.10
N MET A 89 9.94 -1.74 4.29
CA MET A 89 10.94 -2.44 3.47
C MET A 89 11.47 -1.59 2.31
N SER A 90 10.75 -0.55 1.90
CA SER A 90 11.23 0.39 0.88
C SER A 90 12.40 1.24 1.33
N LEU A 91 12.67 1.32 2.64
CA LEU A 91 13.70 2.17 3.22
C LEU A 91 15.11 1.70 2.90
N PRO A 92 16.07 2.62 2.78
CA PRO A 92 17.49 2.27 2.51
C PRO A 92 18.10 1.39 3.59
N ILE A 93 17.73 1.57 4.85
CA ILE A 93 18.25 0.79 5.99
C ILE A 93 17.86 -0.69 5.92
N THR A 94 16.77 -0.99 5.26
CA THR A 94 16.32 -2.36 5.01
C THR A 94 16.81 -2.92 3.67
N GLY A 95 17.62 -2.15 2.93
CA GLY A 95 18.07 -2.48 1.58
C GLY A 95 17.05 -2.19 0.49
N GLY A 96 15.97 -1.46 0.81
CA GLY A 96 14.91 -1.15 -0.11
C GLY A 96 15.32 -0.16 -1.21
N HIS A 97 14.68 -0.28 -2.38
CA HIS A 97 15.03 0.50 -3.58
C HIS A 97 14.14 1.72 -3.80
N GLY A 98 13.11 1.92 -3.03
CA GLY A 98 12.22 3.07 -3.15
C GLY A 98 10.75 2.72 -2.96
N VAL A 99 9.94 3.76 -3.16
CA VAL A 99 8.49 3.68 -3.04
C VAL A 99 7.91 3.16 -4.35
N HIS A 100 7.03 2.17 -4.24
CA HIS A 100 6.29 1.59 -5.37
C HIS A 100 4.79 1.72 -5.09
N PRO A 101 4.14 2.75 -5.64
CA PRO A 101 2.72 2.97 -5.46
C PRO A 101 1.85 1.96 -6.23
N VAL A 102 0.54 1.97 -5.98
CA VAL A 102 -0.43 1.06 -6.63
C VAL A 102 -0.35 1.10 -8.16
N ALA A 103 -0.08 2.28 -8.74
CA ALA A 103 0.05 2.43 -10.19
C ALA A 103 1.23 1.64 -10.77
N ASP A 104 2.36 1.57 -10.03
CA ASP A 104 3.52 0.78 -10.46
C ASP A 104 3.19 -0.72 -10.51
N ALA A 105 2.37 -1.21 -9.57
CA ALA A 105 1.92 -2.60 -9.59
C ALA A 105 1.09 -2.91 -10.85
N CYS A 106 0.22 -1.99 -11.27
CA CYS A 106 -0.51 -2.11 -12.53
C CYS A 106 0.42 -2.19 -13.74
N ASP A 107 1.36 -1.24 -13.85
CA ASP A 107 2.30 -1.21 -14.96
C ASP A 107 3.19 -2.45 -14.98
N PHE A 108 3.64 -2.92 -13.82
CA PHE A 108 4.45 -4.14 -13.70
C PHE A 108 3.67 -5.39 -14.08
N ALA A 109 2.44 -5.55 -13.60
CA ALA A 109 1.60 -6.70 -13.91
C ALA A 109 1.34 -6.82 -15.41
N ARG A 110 1.06 -5.69 -16.08
CA ARG A 110 0.71 -5.65 -17.50
C ARG A 110 1.91 -5.75 -18.44
N HIS A 111 3.01 -5.05 -18.13
CA HIS A 111 4.09 -4.81 -19.09
C HIS A 111 5.40 -5.51 -18.74
N CYS A 112 5.62 -5.88 -17.47
CA CYS A 112 6.84 -6.57 -17.04
C CYS A 112 6.63 -8.06 -16.85
N SER A 113 5.60 -8.45 -16.08
CA SER A 113 5.30 -9.87 -15.81
C SER A 113 4.21 -10.47 -16.69
N ALA A 114 3.50 -9.64 -17.46
CA ALA A 114 2.45 -10.05 -18.40
C ALA A 114 1.40 -10.99 -17.76
N LEU A 115 0.96 -10.64 -16.54
CA LEU A 115 -0.05 -11.41 -15.83
C LEU A 115 -1.40 -11.34 -16.53
N ASP A 116 -2.20 -12.38 -16.36
CA ASP A 116 -3.60 -12.38 -16.82
C ASP A 116 -4.51 -11.72 -15.78
N PHE A 117 -4.15 -11.83 -14.51
CA PHE A 117 -4.85 -11.18 -13.39
C PHE A 117 -3.92 -10.94 -12.21
N TRP A 118 -4.29 -9.97 -11.39
CA TRP A 118 -3.60 -9.70 -10.12
C TRP A 118 -4.56 -9.03 -9.13
N SER A 119 -4.22 -9.05 -7.85
CA SER A 119 -4.98 -8.37 -6.81
C SER A 119 -4.07 -7.52 -5.95
N ILE A 120 -4.47 -6.26 -5.72
CA ILE A 120 -3.83 -5.44 -4.70
C ILE A 120 -4.31 -5.90 -3.32
N ASN A 121 -3.37 -6.13 -2.40
CA ASN A 121 -3.68 -6.65 -1.07
C ASN A 121 -2.87 -5.94 0.02
N ASP A 122 -2.81 -4.61 -0.04
CA ASP A 122 -2.16 -3.83 1.00
C ASP A 122 -2.78 -4.13 2.37
N HIS A 123 -1.96 -4.21 3.42
CA HIS A 123 -2.44 -4.43 4.78
C HIS A 123 -3.48 -3.37 5.18
N ALA A 124 -4.70 -3.80 5.49
CA ALA A 124 -5.79 -2.92 5.87
C ALA A 124 -5.48 -2.10 7.13
N GLU A 125 -4.61 -2.61 7.99
CA GLU A 125 -4.15 -1.98 9.23
C GLU A 125 -3.49 -0.61 9.00
N ALA A 126 -2.99 -0.36 7.79
CA ALA A 126 -2.38 0.92 7.40
C ALA A 126 -3.08 1.60 6.21
N THR A 127 -4.05 0.95 5.62
CA THR A 127 -4.84 1.48 4.51
C THR A 127 -5.90 2.45 5.03
N THR A 128 -5.53 3.74 5.12
CA THR A 128 -6.47 4.79 5.52
C THR A 128 -7.63 4.89 4.53
N PRO A 129 -8.80 5.46 4.92
CA PRO A 129 -9.90 5.69 3.98
C PRO A 129 -9.48 6.47 2.72
N LYS A 130 -8.53 7.41 2.86
CA LYS A 130 -7.93 8.12 1.71
C LYS A 130 -7.20 7.13 0.79
N ARG A 131 -6.29 6.32 1.34
CA ARG A 131 -5.52 5.33 0.55
C ARG A 131 -6.43 4.31 -0.10
N TRP A 132 -7.49 3.88 0.60
CA TRP A 132 -8.48 2.97 0.03
C TRP A 132 -9.19 3.56 -1.19
N ASN A 133 -9.61 4.83 -1.12
CA ASN A 133 -10.23 5.50 -2.26
C ASN A 133 -9.24 5.67 -3.43
N GLU A 134 -7.99 6.03 -3.14
CA GLU A 134 -6.92 6.13 -4.14
C GLU A 134 -6.63 4.77 -4.79
N THR A 135 -6.67 3.68 -4.01
CA THR A 135 -6.52 2.31 -4.52
C THR A 135 -7.68 1.94 -5.45
N LYS A 136 -8.94 2.16 -5.03
CA LYS A 136 -10.13 1.92 -5.87
C LYS A 136 -10.03 2.63 -7.23
N GLU A 137 -9.72 3.92 -7.20
CA GLU A 137 -9.57 4.70 -8.43
C GLU A 137 -8.45 4.19 -9.33
N THR A 138 -7.32 3.76 -8.74
CA THR A 138 -6.18 3.26 -9.51
C THR A 138 -6.47 1.91 -10.14
N ILE A 139 -7.13 0.99 -9.42
CA ILE A 139 -7.56 -0.30 -9.97
C ILE A 139 -8.54 -0.10 -11.13
N ARG A 140 -9.53 0.79 -10.99
CA ARG A 140 -10.45 1.14 -12.10
C ARG A 140 -9.71 1.69 -13.32
N LYS A 141 -8.74 2.58 -13.10
CA LYS A 141 -7.89 3.09 -14.19
C LYS A 141 -7.04 1.99 -14.83
N CYS A 142 -6.56 1.04 -14.04
CA CYS A 142 -5.81 -0.11 -14.54
C CYS A 142 -6.68 -0.99 -15.45
N ASN A 143 -7.90 -1.31 -15.01
CA ASN A 143 -8.85 -2.10 -15.79
C ASN A 143 -9.33 -1.34 -17.04
N ALA A 144 -9.43 -0.02 -16.99
CA ALA A 144 -9.79 0.80 -18.15
C ALA A 144 -8.73 0.79 -19.27
N LEU A 145 -7.53 0.23 -19.04
CA LEU A 145 -6.53 0.00 -20.08
C LEU A 145 -6.85 -1.21 -20.97
N ASN A 146 -7.80 -2.06 -20.61
CA ASN A 146 -8.21 -3.16 -21.47
C ASN A 146 -8.93 -2.63 -22.71
N VAL A 147 -8.46 -3.01 -23.90
CA VAL A 147 -9.05 -2.57 -25.17
C VAL A 147 -10.46 -3.12 -25.34
N ASP A 148 -10.66 -4.38 -24.93
CA ASP A 148 -11.96 -5.04 -24.89
C ASP A 148 -12.29 -5.47 -23.45
N PRO A 149 -13.20 -4.77 -22.75
CA PRO A 149 -13.61 -5.17 -21.40
C PRO A 149 -14.28 -6.54 -21.31
N SER A 150 -14.82 -7.06 -22.42
CA SER A 150 -15.42 -8.40 -22.46
C SER A 150 -14.39 -9.52 -22.61
N ASN A 151 -13.18 -9.17 -23.07
CA ASN A 151 -12.03 -10.05 -23.20
C ASN A 151 -10.76 -9.33 -22.72
N PRO A 152 -10.64 -9.08 -21.41
CA PRO A 152 -9.55 -8.30 -20.87
C PRO A 152 -8.21 -9.03 -21.00
N ASP A 153 -7.15 -8.30 -21.34
CA ASP A 153 -5.80 -8.83 -21.40
C ASP A 153 -5.11 -8.90 -20.04
N CYS A 154 -5.62 -8.16 -19.06
CA CYS A 154 -5.19 -8.24 -17.67
C CYS A 154 -6.31 -7.70 -16.74
N VAL A 155 -6.67 -8.48 -15.74
CA VAL A 155 -7.69 -8.09 -14.75
C VAL A 155 -7.01 -7.71 -13.45
N ALA A 156 -7.24 -6.48 -12.96
CA ALA A 156 -6.83 -6.03 -11.65
C ALA A 156 -7.99 -6.17 -10.67
N PHE A 157 -7.82 -6.93 -9.60
CA PHE A 157 -8.80 -7.06 -8.54
C PHE A 157 -8.52 -6.07 -7.42
N LEU A 158 -9.59 -5.49 -6.89
CA LEU A 158 -9.56 -4.71 -5.67
C LEU A 158 -9.55 -5.66 -4.46
N GLY A 159 -8.77 -5.33 -3.44
CA GLY A 159 -8.68 -6.14 -2.24
C GLY A 159 -7.82 -5.51 -1.15
N TRP A 160 -7.69 -6.22 -0.06
CA TRP A 160 -6.78 -5.89 1.04
C TRP A 160 -6.35 -7.16 1.76
N GLU A 161 -5.28 -7.08 2.51
CA GLU A 161 -4.90 -8.13 3.45
C GLU A 161 -5.39 -7.78 4.85
N TRP A 162 -6.20 -8.68 5.43
CA TRP A 162 -6.61 -8.63 6.82
C TRP A 162 -5.66 -9.46 7.66
N THR A 163 -4.96 -8.84 8.62
CA THR A 163 -3.88 -9.46 9.36
C THR A 163 -4.17 -9.48 10.84
N GLN A 164 -4.75 -10.59 11.33
CA GLN A 164 -5.02 -10.79 12.74
C GLN A 164 -3.95 -11.68 13.37
N VAL A 165 -2.86 -11.04 13.82
CA VAL A 165 -1.75 -11.69 14.51
C VAL A 165 -1.87 -11.45 16.01
N GLY A 166 -2.31 -12.47 16.73
CA GLY A 166 -2.45 -12.45 18.19
C GLY A 166 -1.34 -13.22 18.89
N VAL A 167 -1.23 -13.00 20.20
CA VAL A 167 -0.21 -13.66 21.06
C VAL A 167 -0.68 -15.01 21.63
N VAL A 168 -1.95 -15.35 21.44
CA VAL A 168 -2.54 -16.63 21.90
C VAL A 168 -3.31 -17.30 20.78
N ARG A 169 -3.43 -18.62 20.83
CA ARG A 169 -4.08 -19.43 19.80
C ARG A 169 -5.52 -18.97 19.45
N GLY A 170 -6.25 -18.44 20.41
CA GLY A 170 -7.64 -18.03 20.23
C GLY A 170 -7.82 -16.67 19.54
N ASN A 171 -6.74 -15.91 19.34
CA ASN A 171 -6.79 -14.60 18.66
C ASN A 171 -5.74 -14.46 17.55
N HIS A 172 -5.12 -15.58 17.11
CA HIS A 172 -4.18 -15.61 16.01
C HIS A 172 -4.83 -16.31 14.81
N TRP A 173 -5.31 -15.52 13.86
CA TRP A 173 -5.96 -16.01 12.65
C TRP A 173 -5.04 -15.97 11.42
N GLY A 174 -3.93 -15.22 11.50
CA GLY A 174 -2.95 -15.09 10.43
C GLY A 174 -3.31 -14.00 9.43
N HIS A 175 -2.90 -14.22 8.20
CA HIS A 175 -3.03 -13.29 7.08
C HIS A 175 -4.09 -13.83 6.11
N HIS A 176 -5.06 -13.01 5.75
CA HIS A 176 -6.13 -13.37 4.83
C HIS A 176 -6.30 -12.31 3.76
N ASN A 177 -6.16 -12.72 2.50
CA ASN A 177 -6.46 -11.86 1.37
C ASN A 177 -7.98 -11.79 1.16
N VAL A 178 -8.53 -10.59 1.23
CA VAL A 178 -9.89 -10.29 0.80
C VAL A 178 -9.80 -9.75 -0.61
N ILE A 179 -10.44 -10.45 -1.55
CA ILE A 179 -10.41 -10.11 -2.96
C ILE A 179 -11.84 -9.86 -3.41
N LEU A 180 -12.08 -8.68 -3.97
CA LEU A 180 -13.40 -8.26 -4.41
C LEU A 180 -13.54 -8.50 -5.91
N ARG A 181 -14.65 -9.11 -6.31
CA ARG A 181 -14.96 -9.31 -7.73
C ARG A 181 -15.37 -8.01 -8.41
N GLU A 182 -16.09 -7.18 -7.67
CA GLU A 182 -16.64 -5.92 -8.16
C GLU A 182 -15.73 -4.75 -7.77
N GLU A 183 -15.86 -3.64 -8.50
CA GLU A 183 -15.12 -2.39 -8.22
C GLU A 183 -16.03 -1.16 -8.07
N ASP A 184 -17.35 -1.33 -8.26
CA ASP A 184 -18.33 -0.26 -8.11
C ASP A 184 -18.49 0.13 -6.65
N ASP A 185 -18.57 1.42 -6.36
CA ASP A 185 -18.67 1.94 -4.98
C ASP A 185 -19.92 1.47 -4.22
N GLU A 186 -20.97 1.07 -4.95
CA GLU A 186 -22.20 0.51 -4.35
C GLU A 186 -22.04 -0.95 -3.90
N LEU A 187 -21.05 -1.65 -4.46
CA LEU A 187 -20.83 -3.10 -4.27
C LEU A 187 -19.58 -3.40 -3.44
N VAL A 188 -18.71 -2.40 -3.23
CA VAL A 188 -17.48 -2.56 -2.47
C VAL A 188 -17.54 -1.79 -1.15
N PRO A 189 -16.86 -2.27 -0.09
CA PRO A 189 -16.85 -1.56 1.18
C PRO A 189 -16.28 -0.14 1.02
N PRO A 190 -16.82 0.85 1.73
CA PRO A 190 -16.31 2.22 1.70
C PRO A 190 -14.92 2.35 2.35
N ARG A 191 -14.48 1.35 3.09
CA ARG A 191 -13.20 1.26 3.80
C ARG A 191 -12.65 -0.16 3.70
N ALA A 192 -11.34 -0.33 3.66
CA ALA A 192 -10.71 -1.62 3.94
C ALA A 192 -10.93 -1.97 5.42
N ILE A 193 -11.23 -3.22 5.70
CA ILE A 193 -11.53 -3.68 7.07
C ILE A 193 -10.24 -4.21 7.69
N ALA A 194 -9.76 -3.55 8.74
CA ALA A 194 -8.54 -3.90 9.45
C ALA A 194 -8.79 -4.91 10.59
N SER A 195 -7.73 -5.43 11.19
CA SER A 195 -7.79 -6.27 12.39
C SER A 195 -7.52 -5.47 13.67
N LEU A 196 -7.89 -6.04 14.83
CA LEU A 196 -7.46 -5.61 16.16
C LEU A 196 -6.18 -6.31 16.59
N SER A 197 -5.15 -6.33 15.74
CA SER A 197 -3.93 -7.06 16.02
C SER A 197 -2.85 -6.20 16.66
N VAL A 198 -1.81 -6.87 17.15
CA VAL A 198 -0.55 -6.22 17.57
C VAL A 198 0.03 -5.39 16.42
N ALA A 199 -0.14 -5.83 15.17
CA ALA A 199 0.28 -5.08 13.98
C ALA A 199 -0.43 -3.72 13.91
N ARG A 200 -1.77 -3.68 14.07
CA ARG A 200 -2.53 -2.41 14.11
C ARG A 200 -2.02 -1.48 15.23
N GLN A 201 -1.80 -2.03 16.42
CA GLN A 201 -1.27 -1.26 17.55
C GLN A 201 0.15 -0.73 17.26
N ALA A 202 1.00 -1.55 16.65
CA ALA A 202 2.36 -1.14 16.27
C ALA A 202 2.35 0.00 15.23
N MET A 203 1.43 -0.05 14.27
CA MET A 203 1.28 0.98 13.23
C MET A 203 0.68 2.28 13.74
N THR A 204 -0.16 2.21 14.78
CA THR A 204 -0.75 3.39 15.41
C THR A 204 0.13 3.98 16.52
N SER A 205 1.10 3.21 17.01
CA SER A 205 2.09 3.74 17.94
C SER A 205 3.03 4.71 17.22
N ARG A 206 3.36 5.84 17.85
CA ARG A 206 4.36 6.75 17.30
C ARG A 206 5.66 5.98 17.10
N PRO A 207 6.31 6.08 15.92
CA PRO A 207 7.58 5.41 15.70
C PRO A 207 8.56 5.83 16.78
N LEU A 208 9.23 4.86 17.36
CA LEU A 208 10.28 5.10 18.34
C LEU A 208 11.31 6.07 17.74
N LEU A 209 11.81 6.99 18.58
CA LEU A 209 12.84 7.98 18.26
C LEU A 209 13.93 7.57 17.23
N PRO A 210 14.40 6.29 17.17
CA PRO A 210 15.41 5.91 16.21
C PRO A 210 15.03 6.20 14.76
N VAL A 211 13.83 5.86 14.31
CA VAL A 211 13.45 6.00 12.87
C VAL A 211 13.38 7.47 12.45
N SER A 212 12.88 8.34 13.33
CA SER A 212 12.85 9.78 13.04
C SER A 212 14.23 10.43 13.01
N MET A 213 15.26 9.76 13.52
CA MET A 213 16.64 10.25 13.50
C MET A 213 17.44 9.76 12.29
N TYR A 214 17.02 8.72 11.58
CA TYR A 214 17.76 8.21 10.40
C TYR A 214 18.05 9.26 9.34
N PRO A 215 17.18 10.24 9.04
CA PRO A 215 17.48 11.29 8.09
C PRO A 215 18.78 12.05 8.42
N PHE A 216 19.17 12.15 9.68
CA PHE A 216 20.38 12.86 10.12
C PHE A 216 21.66 12.03 9.99
N PHE A 217 21.53 10.72 9.91
CA PHE A 217 22.66 9.81 9.71
C PHE A 217 22.84 9.39 8.26
N ASP A 218 21.77 9.54 7.45
CA ASP A 218 21.78 9.20 6.03
C ASP A 218 21.15 10.33 5.21
N PHE A 219 21.85 11.46 5.11
CA PHE A 219 21.39 12.65 4.38
C PHE A 219 21.08 12.39 2.92
N LYS A 220 21.75 11.44 2.29
CA LYS A 220 21.51 11.08 0.88
C LYS A 220 20.07 10.60 0.68
N ASN A 221 19.51 9.93 1.68
CA ASN A 221 18.19 9.34 1.65
C ASN A 221 17.18 10.08 2.55
N PHE A 222 17.48 11.32 2.93
CA PHE A 222 16.68 12.13 3.85
C PHE A 222 15.19 12.15 3.48
N LYS A 223 14.87 12.37 2.20
CA LYS A 223 13.48 12.41 1.71
C LYS A 223 12.74 11.10 2.00
N ARG A 224 13.34 9.96 1.71
CA ARG A 224 12.72 8.63 1.89
C ARG A 224 12.34 8.35 3.35
N TYR A 225 13.21 8.69 4.29
CA TYR A 225 12.88 8.56 5.73
C TYR A 225 11.81 9.55 6.16
N ASN A 226 11.81 10.74 5.56
CA ASN A 226 10.81 11.75 5.87
C ASN A 226 9.44 11.39 5.27
N ASP A 227 9.40 10.75 4.10
CA ASP A 227 8.18 10.17 3.52
C ASP A 227 7.59 9.09 4.43
N PHE A 228 8.44 8.21 4.97
CA PHE A 228 8.02 7.22 5.95
C PHE A 228 7.45 7.86 7.23
N ASN A 229 8.09 8.90 7.74
CA ASN A 229 7.57 9.65 8.90
C ASN A 229 6.19 10.27 8.61
N ARG A 230 6.01 10.83 7.42
CA ARG A 230 4.71 11.36 7.00
C ARG A 230 3.67 10.25 6.87
N TYR A 231 4.00 9.15 6.21
CA TYR A 231 3.16 7.98 6.09
C TYR A 231 2.61 7.51 7.45
N ASN A 232 3.50 7.37 8.44
CA ASN A 232 3.12 6.98 9.80
C ASN A 232 2.22 8.01 10.48
N LYS A 233 2.53 9.31 10.34
CA LYS A 233 1.71 10.39 10.91
C LYS A 233 0.30 10.40 10.33
N GLU A 234 0.15 10.19 9.03
CA GLU A 234 -1.15 10.10 8.38
C GLU A 234 -1.94 8.89 8.86
N THR A 235 -1.27 7.74 8.99
CA THR A 235 -1.88 6.52 9.50
C THR A 235 -2.40 6.68 10.94
N VAL A 236 -1.60 7.29 11.82
CA VAL A 236 -1.96 7.49 13.24
C VAL A 236 -3.08 8.51 13.44
N LYS A 237 -3.25 9.46 12.51
CA LYS A 237 -4.30 10.50 12.62
C LYS A 237 -5.71 9.96 12.42
N VAL A 238 -5.87 8.85 11.71
CA VAL A 238 -7.17 8.24 11.45
C VAL A 238 -7.63 7.48 12.69
N PRO A 239 -8.78 7.83 13.29
CA PRO A 239 -9.30 7.15 14.47
C PRO A 239 -9.82 5.76 14.13
N ASP A 240 -9.92 4.90 15.13
CA ASP A 240 -10.66 3.65 15.02
C ASP A 240 -12.18 3.93 15.02
N CYS A 241 -12.92 3.17 14.22
CA CYS A 241 -14.37 3.22 14.25
C CYS A 241 -14.92 2.60 15.55
N ASP A 242 -16.15 2.96 15.93
CA ASP A 242 -16.82 2.30 17.05
C ASP A 242 -17.25 0.87 16.64
N LEU A 243 -16.69 -0.12 17.30
CA LEU A 243 -16.96 -1.56 17.05
C LEU A 243 -18.42 -1.97 17.27
N ARG A 244 -19.23 -1.14 17.94
CA ARG A 244 -20.64 -1.43 18.23
C ARG A 244 -21.59 -0.82 17.21
N THR A 245 -21.07 0.02 16.34
CA THR A 245 -21.84 0.68 15.29
C THR A 245 -21.81 -0.19 14.02
N PRO A 246 -22.97 -0.50 13.41
CA PRO A 246 -23.00 -1.22 12.14
C PRO A 246 -22.21 -0.51 11.05
N SER A 247 -21.53 -1.26 10.18
CA SER A 247 -20.63 -0.73 9.12
C SER A 247 -21.24 0.40 8.29
N LYS A 248 -22.52 0.26 7.93
CA LYS A 248 -23.27 1.27 7.14
C LYS A 248 -23.48 2.61 7.84
N ASP A 249 -23.41 2.63 9.17
CA ASP A 249 -23.68 3.81 10.01
C ASP A 249 -22.38 4.44 10.54
N LEU A 250 -21.21 3.84 10.22
CA LEU A 250 -19.91 4.33 10.62
C LEU A 250 -19.50 5.59 9.83
N PRO A 251 -18.75 6.52 10.46
CA PRO A 251 -18.09 7.60 9.74
C PRO A 251 -17.17 7.06 8.64
N ILE A 252 -17.03 7.80 7.54
CA ILE A 252 -16.18 7.38 6.43
C ILE A 252 -14.68 7.49 6.73
N ASP A 253 -14.30 8.31 7.69
CA ASP A 253 -12.93 8.71 8.00
C ASP A 253 -12.35 7.99 9.23
N CYS A 254 -12.81 6.78 9.52
CA CYS A 254 -12.26 5.93 10.57
C CYS A 254 -11.82 4.57 10.05
N TYR A 255 -10.97 3.87 10.82
CA TYR A 255 -10.62 2.47 10.55
C TYR A 255 -11.71 1.54 11.04
N GLU A 256 -12.36 0.86 10.11
CA GLU A 256 -13.26 -0.25 10.44
C GLU A 256 -12.45 -1.50 10.77
N GLN A 257 -12.92 -2.27 11.75
CA GLN A 257 -12.16 -3.40 12.28
C GLN A 257 -13.04 -4.64 12.39
N ALA A 258 -12.48 -5.78 12.00
CA ALA A 258 -13.01 -7.11 12.29
C ALA A 258 -12.08 -7.83 13.26
N ILE A 259 -12.64 -8.45 14.29
CA ILE A 259 -11.88 -9.14 15.34
C ILE A 259 -11.65 -10.60 14.97
N THR A 260 -12.61 -11.19 14.27
CA THR A 260 -12.55 -12.58 13.80
C THR A 260 -12.88 -12.65 12.30
N PRO A 261 -12.55 -13.76 11.62
CA PRO A 261 -12.96 -13.96 10.24
C PRO A 261 -14.48 -13.98 10.01
N LEU A 262 -15.27 -14.12 11.07
CA LEU A 262 -16.74 -14.07 10.98
C LEU A 262 -17.28 -12.64 11.01
N ASP A 263 -16.47 -11.70 11.48
CA ASP A 263 -16.81 -10.27 11.49
C ASP A 263 -16.39 -9.58 10.18
N LEU A 264 -15.49 -10.21 9.43
CA LEU A 264 -14.97 -9.75 8.15
C LEU A 264 -15.97 -10.01 7.02
#